data_7ceb84c0af3758d7574d021ce48516bd
#
_entry.id   7ceb84c0af3758d7574d021ce48516bd
#
_cell.length_a   1.000
_cell.length_b   1.000
_cell.length_c   1.000
_cell.angle_alpha   90.00
_cell.angle_beta   90.00
_cell.angle_gamma   90.00
#
_symmetry.space_group_name_H-M   'P 1'
#
loop_
_entity.id
_entity.type
_entity.pdbx_description
1 polymer ?
#
loop_
_entity_poly.entity_id
_entity_poly.type
_entity_poly.pdbx_seq_one_letter_code
_entity_poly.pdbx_strand_id
1 'polypeptide(L)'
;YDMIMETNLRSVLFASKAGVINLTKTMALEWSRYGIQTNAVCPGYVVTEINKAEFENEKFKEHVLKTIPQRRLGTVDEVAALVLFLASDMSGMINGEAIVADMGAICG
;
A
#
# COMPACT_ATOMS: atom_id res chain seq x y z
N TYR A 1 21.11 -16.11 19.53
CA TYR A 1 21.45 -14.81 18.95
C TYR A 1 21.13 -14.74 17.47
N ASP A 2 21.60 -15.71 16.70
CA ASP A 2 21.31 -15.75 15.26
C ASP A 2 19.83 -15.85 14.98
N MET A 3 19.11 -16.60 15.80
CA MET A 3 17.65 -16.69 15.68
C MET A 3 16.97 -15.33 15.87
N ILE A 4 17.46 -14.53 16.82
CA ILE A 4 16.92 -13.18 17.05
C ILE A 4 17.18 -12.29 15.84
N MET A 5 18.37 -12.40 15.26
CA MET A 5 18.73 -11.63 14.08
C MET A 5 17.92 -12.02 12.85
N GLU A 6 17.53 -13.29 12.76
CA GLU A 6 16.73 -13.80 11.65
C GLU A 6 15.24 -13.51 11.79
N THR A 7 14.78 -13.22 13.01
CA THR A 7 13.37 -12.93 13.25
C THR A 7 13.08 -11.48 12.91
N ASN A 8 12.72 -11.26 11.68
CA ASN A 8 12.31 -9.94 11.21
C ASN A 8 10.80 -9.82 11.24
N LEU A 9 10.31 -8.74 11.80
CA LEU A 9 8.90 -8.40 11.76
C LEU A 9 8.67 -7.38 10.67
N ARG A 10 7.57 -7.54 9.97
CA ARG A 10 7.18 -6.62 8.92
C ARG A 10 5.82 -6.03 9.24
N SER A 11 5.78 -4.73 9.31
CA SER A 11 4.56 -3.99 9.56
C SER A 11 4.15 -3.29 8.29
N VAL A 12 2.93 -3.50 7.85
CA VAL A 12 2.40 -2.89 6.65
C VAL A 12 1.17 -2.07 7.04
N LEU A 13 1.22 -0.78 6.75
CA LEU A 13 0.16 0.16 7.07
C LEU A 13 -0.65 0.49 5.83
N PHE A 14 -1.96 0.60 6.01
CA PHE A 14 -2.83 1.11 4.96
C PHE A 14 -3.21 2.54 5.28
N ALA A 15 -3.11 3.40 4.29
CA ALA A 15 -3.49 4.76 4.60
C ALA A 15 -3.64 5.65 3.39
N SER A 16 -4.32 6.76 3.62
CA SER A 16 -4.33 7.86 2.69
C SER A 16 -3.00 8.62 2.82
N LYS A 17 -2.57 9.18 1.72
CA LYS A 17 -1.21 9.63 1.47
C LYS A 17 -0.61 10.66 2.44
N ALA A 18 -1.40 11.59 2.94
CA ALA A 18 -0.84 12.81 3.54
C ALA A 18 -0.24 12.66 4.94
N GLY A 19 -0.78 11.82 5.81
CA GLY A 19 -0.28 11.68 7.19
C GLY A 19 0.62 10.48 7.40
N VAL A 20 0.61 9.54 6.46
CA VAL A 20 1.19 8.22 6.62
C VAL A 20 2.67 8.17 6.27
N ILE A 21 3.11 9.05 5.38
CA ILE A 21 4.51 9.08 4.97
C ILE A 21 5.40 9.36 6.19
N ASN A 22 5.08 10.41 6.95
CA ASN A 22 5.87 10.77 8.12
C ASN A 22 5.77 9.72 9.23
N LEU A 23 4.59 9.20 9.48
CA LEU A 23 4.40 8.15 10.48
C LEU A 23 5.19 6.90 10.11
N THR A 24 5.11 6.49 8.85
CA THR A 24 5.84 5.32 8.37
C THR A 24 7.35 5.48 8.55
N LYS A 25 7.88 6.64 8.18
CA LYS A 25 9.31 6.93 8.34
C LYS A 25 9.73 6.94 9.80
N THR A 26 8.92 7.54 10.67
CA THR A 26 9.20 7.58 12.10
C THR A 26 9.22 6.18 12.70
N MET A 27 8.22 5.36 12.37
CA MET A 27 8.17 3.99 12.85
C MET A 27 9.35 3.17 12.33
N ALA A 28 9.70 3.35 11.07
CA ALA A 28 10.84 2.66 10.48
C ALA A 28 12.14 3.03 11.19
N LEU A 29 12.35 4.31 11.46
CA LEU A 29 13.55 4.77 12.15
C LEU A 29 13.63 4.23 13.58
N GLU A 30 12.53 4.25 14.31
CA GLU A 30 12.53 3.84 15.70
C GLU A 30 12.61 2.33 15.88
N TRP A 31 12.00 1.57 14.97
CA TRP A 31 11.85 0.13 15.15
C TRP A 31 12.88 -0.71 14.40
N SER A 32 13.64 -0.12 13.49
CA SER A 32 14.64 -0.86 12.72
C SER A 32 15.65 -1.57 13.61
N ARG A 33 16.03 -0.95 14.71
CA ARG A 33 16.99 -1.57 15.66
C ARG A 33 16.45 -2.83 16.32
N TYR A 34 15.14 -3.04 16.27
CA TYR A 34 14.50 -4.24 16.81
C TYR A 34 14.22 -5.28 15.72
N GLY A 35 14.72 -5.05 14.51
CA GLY A 35 14.47 -5.96 13.40
C GLY A 35 13.08 -5.80 12.77
N ILE A 36 12.42 -4.67 12.99
CA ILE A 36 11.08 -4.41 12.46
C ILE A 36 11.21 -3.48 11.27
N GLN A 37 10.70 -3.92 10.11
CA GLN A 37 10.57 -3.09 8.93
C GLN A 37 9.14 -2.60 8.83
N THR A 38 8.97 -1.32 8.52
CA THR A 38 7.64 -0.69 8.46
C THR A 38 7.49 0.01 7.11
N ASN A 39 6.48 -0.39 6.38
CA ASN A 39 6.14 0.21 5.09
C ASN A 39 4.65 0.48 5.03
N ALA A 40 4.24 1.38 4.16
CA ALA A 40 2.84 1.71 3.96
C ALA A 40 2.42 1.44 2.53
N VAL A 41 1.19 1.04 2.35
CA VAL A 41 0.55 0.88 1.05
C VAL A 41 -0.54 1.93 0.93
N CYS A 42 -0.47 2.72 -0.13
CA CYS A 42 -1.46 3.76 -0.42
C CYS A 42 -2.17 3.36 -1.72
N PRO A 43 -3.23 2.54 -1.64
CA PRO A 43 -3.96 2.13 -2.83
C PRO A 43 -4.82 3.27 -3.37
N GLY A 44 -5.06 3.25 -4.67
CA GLY A 44 -6.02 4.14 -5.29
C GLY A 44 -7.43 3.56 -5.22
N TYR A 45 -8.20 3.75 -6.30
CA TYR A 45 -9.56 3.23 -6.37
C TYR A 45 -9.54 1.72 -6.58
N VAL A 46 -10.04 0.99 -5.59
CA VAL A 46 -10.10 -0.47 -5.58
C VAL A 46 -11.54 -0.90 -5.37
N VAL A 47 -12.03 -1.82 -6.19
CA VAL A 47 -13.37 -2.36 -6.01
C VAL A 47 -13.37 -3.36 -4.87
N THR A 48 -14.22 -3.11 -3.88
CA THR A 48 -14.43 -3.98 -2.73
C THR A 48 -15.91 -4.34 -2.62
N GLU A 49 -16.24 -5.28 -1.76
CA GLU A 49 -17.64 -5.61 -1.51
C GLU A 49 -18.42 -4.41 -0.97
N ILE A 50 -17.76 -3.51 -0.25
CA ILE A 50 -18.41 -2.34 0.35
C ILE A 50 -18.79 -1.29 -0.71
N ASN A 51 -17.92 -1.06 -1.69
CA ASN A 51 -18.12 0.00 -2.69
C ASN A 51 -18.59 -0.49 -4.06
N LYS A 52 -18.80 -1.78 -4.21
CA LYS A 52 -19.19 -2.38 -5.48
C LYS A 52 -20.43 -1.72 -6.09
N ALA A 53 -21.42 -1.45 -5.25
CA ALA A 53 -22.68 -0.83 -5.71
C ALA A 53 -22.44 0.58 -6.27
N GLU A 54 -21.52 1.34 -5.69
CA GLU A 54 -21.19 2.68 -6.18
C GLU A 54 -20.60 2.63 -7.59
N PHE A 55 -19.74 1.64 -7.85
CA PHE A 55 -19.10 1.48 -9.15
C PHE A 55 -20.01 0.83 -10.20
N GLU A 56 -21.20 0.40 -9.83
CA GLU A 56 -22.24 -0.01 -10.77
C GLU A 56 -22.91 1.20 -11.43
N ASN A 57 -22.81 2.38 -10.82
CA ASN A 57 -23.28 3.62 -11.42
C ASN A 57 -22.29 4.03 -12.52
N GLU A 58 -22.76 3.98 -13.77
CA GLU A 58 -21.92 4.25 -14.92
C GLU A 58 -21.32 5.67 -14.93
N LYS A 59 -22.10 6.67 -14.52
CA LYS A 59 -21.62 8.06 -14.48
C LYS A 59 -20.52 8.25 -13.46
N PHE A 60 -20.70 7.67 -12.29
CA PHE A 60 -19.69 7.73 -11.23
C PHE A 60 -18.41 7.01 -11.65
N LYS A 61 -18.54 5.82 -12.17
CA LYS A 61 -17.41 5.02 -12.66
C LYS A 61 -16.66 5.74 -13.76
N GLU A 62 -17.38 6.30 -14.72
CA GLU A 62 -16.77 7.04 -15.81
C GLU A 62 -16.00 8.26 -15.31
N HIS A 63 -16.57 8.99 -14.35
CA HIS A 63 -15.90 10.13 -13.74
C HIS A 63 -14.59 9.70 -13.06
N VAL A 64 -14.63 8.64 -12.28
CA VAL A 64 -13.45 8.12 -11.59
C VAL A 64 -12.39 7.67 -12.60
N LEU A 65 -12.79 6.92 -13.63
CA LEU A 65 -11.85 6.40 -14.62
C LEU A 65 -11.11 7.51 -15.38
N LYS A 66 -11.74 8.66 -15.55
CA LYS A 66 -11.08 9.82 -16.20
C LYS A 66 -9.90 10.34 -15.39
N THR A 67 -9.91 10.15 -14.08
CA THR A 67 -8.84 10.61 -13.20
C THR A 67 -7.68 9.63 -13.10
N ILE A 68 -7.83 8.43 -13.64
CA ILE A 68 -6.84 7.36 -13.54
C ILE A 68 -6.15 7.17 -14.89
N PRO A 69 -4.83 7.43 -14.99
CA PRO A 69 -4.11 7.26 -16.26
C PRO A 69 -4.27 5.87 -16.89
N GLN A 70 -4.28 4.81 -16.10
CA GLN A 70 -4.47 3.47 -16.63
C GLN A 70 -5.92 3.12 -16.97
N ARG A 71 -6.85 4.04 -16.66
CA ARG A 71 -8.27 3.90 -17.03
C ARG A 71 -8.90 2.62 -16.53
N ARG A 72 -8.53 2.18 -15.35
CA ARG A 72 -9.13 1.01 -14.71
C ARG A 72 -9.12 1.15 -13.20
N LEU A 73 -9.96 0.37 -12.54
CA LEU A 73 -9.97 0.25 -11.09
C LEU A 73 -9.01 -0.86 -10.67
N GLY A 74 -8.44 -0.73 -9.49
CA GLY A 74 -7.62 -1.77 -8.92
C GLY A 74 -8.48 -2.90 -8.36
N THR A 75 -7.85 -4.01 -8.06
CA THR A 75 -8.50 -5.17 -7.46
C THR A 75 -7.92 -5.45 -6.08
N VAL A 76 -8.71 -6.12 -5.25
CA VAL A 76 -8.25 -6.55 -3.92
C VAL A 76 -7.04 -7.47 -4.07
N ASP A 77 -7.02 -8.33 -5.08
CA ASP A 77 -5.92 -9.26 -5.30
C ASP A 77 -4.61 -8.51 -5.62
N GLU A 78 -4.69 -7.42 -6.36
CA GLU A 78 -3.51 -6.62 -6.66
C GLU A 78 -2.94 -5.97 -5.40
N VAL A 79 -3.80 -5.45 -4.53
CA VAL A 79 -3.36 -4.89 -3.24
C VAL A 79 -2.78 -5.99 -2.37
N ALA A 80 -3.42 -7.14 -2.32
CA ALA A 80 -2.94 -8.28 -1.53
C ALA A 80 -1.57 -8.75 -2.00
N ALA A 81 -1.33 -8.78 -3.31
CA ALA A 81 -0.03 -9.17 -3.85
C ALA A 81 1.08 -8.22 -3.38
N LEU A 82 0.82 -6.92 -3.37
CA LEU A 82 1.79 -5.95 -2.87
C LEU A 82 2.05 -6.13 -1.38
N VAL A 83 1.01 -6.32 -0.59
CA VAL A 83 1.14 -6.56 0.85
C VAL A 83 1.94 -7.83 1.11
N LEU A 84 1.67 -8.91 0.38
CA LEU A 84 2.41 -10.15 0.51
C LEU A 84 3.90 -9.97 0.18
N PHE A 85 4.20 -9.21 -0.86
CA PHE A 85 5.58 -8.89 -1.20
C PHE A 85 6.27 -8.15 -0.05
N LEU A 86 5.62 -7.11 0.48
CA LEU A 86 6.18 -6.33 1.59
C LEU A 86 6.30 -7.13 2.88
N ALA A 87 5.44 -8.10 3.09
CA ALA A 87 5.50 -8.99 4.26
C ALA A 87 6.50 -10.12 4.10
N SER A 88 7.03 -10.33 2.89
CA SER A 88 7.96 -11.42 2.60
C SER A 88 9.42 -10.99 2.77
N ASP A 89 10.31 -11.97 2.80
CA ASP A 89 11.75 -11.71 2.86
C ASP A 89 12.29 -11.07 1.58
N MET A 90 11.53 -11.11 0.48
CA MET A 90 11.93 -10.51 -0.79
C MET A 90 12.01 -8.98 -0.69
N SER A 91 11.32 -8.37 0.26
CA SER A 91 11.33 -6.93 0.46
C SER A 91 12.34 -6.47 1.52
N GLY A 92 13.39 -7.25 1.77
CA GLY A 92 14.31 -7.01 2.87
C GLY A 92 15.03 -5.67 2.86
N MET A 93 15.14 -5.01 1.70
CA MET A 93 15.77 -3.69 1.61
C MET A 93 14.78 -2.54 1.68
N ILE A 94 13.49 -2.81 1.72
CA ILE A 94 12.46 -1.77 1.71
C ILE A 94 12.04 -1.49 3.15
N ASN A 95 12.25 -0.27 3.61
CA ASN A 95 11.90 0.14 4.97
C ASN A 95 11.61 1.63 5.00
N GLY A 96 10.47 2.00 5.57
CA GLY A 96 10.07 3.39 5.69
C GLY A 96 9.44 3.97 4.43
N GLU A 97 9.05 3.13 3.48
CA GLU A 97 8.47 3.57 2.22
C GLU A 97 6.94 3.56 2.26
N ALA A 98 6.36 4.58 1.66
CA ALA A 98 4.92 4.61 1.37
C ALA A 98 4.76 4.33 -0.13
N ILE A 99 4.30 3.13 -0.44
CA ILE A 99 4.20 2.67 -1.83
C ILE A 99 2.81 2.99 -2.36
N VAL A 100 2.77 3.84 -3.36
CA VAL A 100 1.52 4.25 -4.00
C VAL A 100 1.19 3.26 -5.11
N ALA A 101 0.03 2.64 -5.01
CA ALA A 101 -0.45 1.67 -5.99
C ALA A 101 -1.83 2.13 -6.48
N ASP A 102 -1.84 3.11 -7.37
CA ASP A 102 -3.06 3.83 -7.79
C ASP A 102 -3.20 3.94 -9.30
N MET A 103 -2.53 3.09 -10.06
CA MET A 103 -2.60 3.05 -11.52
C MET A 103 -2.21 4.40 -12.15
N GLY A 104 -1.36 5.14 -11.47
CA GLY A 104 -0.82 6.40 -11.96
C GLY A 104 -1.65 7.64 -11.64
N ALA A 105 -2.69 7.53 -10.82
CA ALA A 105 -3.59 8.67 -10.55
C ALA A 105 -2.85 9.89 -10.00
N ILE A 106 -1.79 9.69 -9.25
CA ILE A 106 -0.99 10.78 -8.69
C ILE A 106 -0.15 11.49 -9.75
N CYS A 107 0.25 10.76 -10.80
CA CYS A 107 1.07 11.33 -11.88
C CYS A 107 0.27 12.25 -12.80
N GLY A 108 -1.03 12.12 -12.79
CA GLY A 108 -1.95 12.98 -13.52
C GLY A 108 -2.57 14.03 -12.61
#